data_03af0b630977a5f8033b9eb49e846a86
#
_entry.id   03af0b630977a5f8033b9eb49e846a86
#
_cell.length_a   1.000
_cell.length_b   1.000
_cell.length_c   1.000
_cell.angle_alpha   90.00
_cell.angle_beta   90.00
_cell.angle_gamma   90.00
#
_symmetry.space_group_name_H-M   'P 1'
#
loop_
_entity.id
_entity.type
_entity.pdbx_description
1 polymer ?
#
loop_
_entity_poly.entity_id
_entity_poly.type
_entity_poly.pdbx_seq_one_letter_code
_entity_poly.pdbx_strand_id
1 'polypeptide(L)'
;EQEILSKNPDQMVVVCCGKGNNGGDGFAIARHLANRNYRVTVVHAGEAKTEDAFKNQQIWEQFGESVSFPSSDASRIINSADILVDSIFGTGLERGIGGAYHEWIEIINDCKAASKWAVDIPSGVYSDDSRIRGQAVRCDFTVSMQFGKTGCFQFPGSSLSGIIFVSDISIPFHADCLKNPDNENHLGTWLSTPSFIKKLLPRRPLESHKGDFGHLFTVCGSSGMAGAAMLASM
;
A
#
# COMPACT_ATOMS: atom_id res chain seq x y z
N GLU A 1 2.26 8.39 8.87
CA GLU A 1 2.44 8.74 10.29
C GLU A 1 1.40 9.78 10.74
N GLN A 2 1.29 10.94 10.08
CA GLN A 2 0.35 12.01 10.46
C GLN A 2 -1.13 11.61 10.38
N GLU A 3 -1.48 10.65 9.55
CA GLU A 3 -2.88 10.22 9.37
C GLU A 3 -3.30 9.09 10.31
N ILE A 4 -2.36 8.23 10.75
CA ILE A 4 -2.59 7.29 11.85
C ILE A 4 -2.85 8.07 13.16
N LEU A 5 -2.23 9.22 13.31
CA LEU A 5 -2.25 10.06 14.52
C LEU A 5 -3.57 10.83 14.76
N SER A 6 -4.61 10.62 13.98
CA SER A 6 -5.85 11.34 14.21
C SER A 6 -6.59 10.81 15.45
N LYS A 7 -6.24 11.27 16.63
CA LYS A 7 -7.22 11.66 17.65
C LYS A 7 -7.31 10.94 18.99
N ASN A 8 -6.80 9.71 19.18
CA ASN A 8 -6.97 9.12 20.51
C ASN A 8 -5.72 8.32 20.93
N PRO A 9 -4.88 8.83 21.85
CA PRO A 9 -3.69 8.13 22.34
C PRO A 9 -4.03 6.84 23.14
N ASP A 10 -5.28 6.68 23.56
CA ASP A 10 -5.73 5.48 24.27
C ASP A 10 -5.97 4.28 23.35
N GLN A 11 -5.99 4.50 22.05
CA GLN A 11 -6.17 3.40 21.09
C GLN A 11 -4.99 2.46 21.10
N MET A 12 -5.30 1.16 21.06
CA MET A 12 -4.31 0.10 20.94
C MET A 12 -3.86 -0.06 19.49
N VAL A 13 -2.60 0.25 19.24
CA VAL A 13 -1.98 0.02 17.92
C VAL A 13 -1.20 -1.29 17.95
N VAL A 14 -1.53 -2.20 17.04
CA VAL A 14 -0.77 -3.43 16.84
C VAL A 14 -0.03 -3.36 15.51
N VAL A 15 1.30 -3.51 15.55
CA VAL A 15 2.16 -3.51 14.37
C VAL A 15 2.65 -4.92 14.09
N CYS A 16 2.27 -5.47 12.94
CA CYS A 16 2.64 -6.81 12.49
C CYS A 16 3.93 -6.74 11.64
N CYS A 17 5.06 -7.16 12.19
CA CYS A 17 6.37 -7.03 11.57
C CYS A 17 6.90 -8.35 11.00
N GLY A 18 7.17 -8.37 9.69
CA GLY A 18 7.89 -9.47 9.03
C GLY A 18 9.38 -9.47 9.35
N LYS A 19 10.12 -10.41 8.74
CA LYS A 19 11.58 -10.56 8.96
C LYS A 19 12.45 -9.70 8.03
N GLY A 20 11.87 -9.08 7.01
CA GLY A 20 12.57 -8.25 6.02
C GLY A 20 12.55 -6.77 6.35
N ASN A 21 12.98 -5.94 5.39
CA ASN A 21 13.03 -4.49 5.53
C ASN A 21 11.67 -3.87 5.84
N ASN A 22 10.59 -4.36 5.23
CA ASN A 22 9.24 -3.89 5.55
C ASN A 22 8.91 -4.08 7.05
N GLY A 23 9.30 -5.23 7.65
CA GLY A 23 9.20 -5.43 9.09
C GLY A 23 10.06 -4.45 9.89
N GLY A 24 11.25 -4.11 9.38
CA GLY A 24 12.10 -3.07 9.94
C GLY A 24 11.42 -1.69 9.99
N ASP A 25 10.71 -1.33 8.93
CA ASP A 25 9.90 -0.11 8.88
C ASP A 25 8.76 -0.16 9.91
N GLY A 26 8.15 -1.33 10.10
CA GLY A 26 7.15 -1.56 11.15
C GLY A 26 7.69 -1.31 12.55
N PHE A 27 8.88 -1.81 12.89
CA PHE A 27 9.53 -1.53 14.17
C PHE A 27 9.84 -0.03 14.35
N ALA A 28 10.26 0.65 13.28
CA ALA A 28 10.48 2.09 13.31
C ALA A 28 9.16 2.85 13.55
N ILE A 29 8.08 2.48 12.87
CA ILE A 29 6.74 3.04 13.07
C ILE A 29 6.29 2.84 14.51
N ALA A 30 6.42 1.62 15.06
CA ALA A 30 6.05 1.31 16.43
C ALA A 30 6.77 2.23 17.42
N ARG A 31 8.08 2.41 17.27
CA ARG A 31 8.89 3.34 18.07
C ARG A 31 8.40 4.78 17.98
N HIS A 32 8.13 5.26 16.78
CA HIS A 32 7.66 6.63 16.57
C HIS A 32 6.28 6.88 17.19
N LEU A 33 5.38 5.89 17.15
CA LEU A 33 4.07 5.97 17.78
C LEU A 33 4.21 5.93 19.31
N ALA A 34 5.04 5.04 19.85
CA ALA A 34 5.29 4.97 21.31
C ALA A 34 5.89 6.28 21.84
N ASN A 35 6.83 6.90 21.11
CA ASN A 35 7.38 8.22 21.47
C ASN A 35 6.34 9.34 21.47
N ARG A 36 5.15 9.11 20.91
CA ARG A 36 4.00 10.01 20.94
C ARG A 36 2.93 9.58 21.94
N ASN A 37 3.31 8.67 22.86
CA ASN A 37 2.46 8.12 23.92
C ASN A 37 1.27 7.27 23.43
N TYR A 38 1.34 6.70 22.22
CA TYR A 38 0.37 5.68 21.81
C TYR A 38 0.68 4.33 22.50
N ARG A 39 -0.38 3.58 22.76
CA ARG A 39 -0.25 2.20 23.25
C ARG A 39 0.08 1.29 22.08
N VAL A 40 1.32 0.85 22.00
CA VAL A 40 1.80 0.05 20.85
C VAL A 40 2.31 -1.30 21.33
N THR A 41 1.88 -2.37 20.66
CA THR A 41 2.48 -3.70 20.77
C THR A 41 2.87 -4.20 19.40
N VAL A 42 4.07 -4.79 19.29
CA VAL A 42 4.54 -5.41 18.07
C VAL A 42 4.27 -6.91 18.10
N VAL A 43 3.69 -7.42 17.02
CA VAL A 43 3.66 -8.87 16.73
C VAL A 43 4.64 -9.14 15.59
N HIS A 44 5.61 -10.03 15.77
CA HIS A 44 6.68 -10.23 14.80
C HIS A 44 6.90 -11.70 14.43
N ALA A 45 7.43 -11.94 13.23
CA ALA A 45 7.69 -13.29 12.71
C ALA A 45 8.95 -13.97 13.32
N GLY A 46 9.59 -13.36 14.30
CA GLY A 46 10.88 -13.74 14.88
C GLY A 46 11.97 -12.74 14.51
N GLU A 47 13.23 -13.15 14.68
CA GLU A 47 14.39 -12.30 14.44
C GLU A 47 14.44 -11.79 12.99
N ALA A 48 14.69 -10.49 12.83
CA ALA A 48 14.81 -9.85 11.52
C ALA A 48 16.08 -10.33 10.80
N LYS A 49 16.00 -10.42 9.46
CA LYS A 49 17.06 -11.01 8.63
C LYS A 49 17.99 -9.99 7.98
N THR A 50 17.55 -8.75 7.82
CA THR A 50 18.37 -7.69 7.24
C THR A 50 18.97 -6.84 8.35
N GLU A 51 20.14 -6.27 8.13
CA GLU A 51 20.87 -5.51 9.12
C GLU A 51 20.05 -4.33 9.66
N ASP A 52 19.41 -3.57 8.78
CA ASP A 52 18.63 -2.41 9.17
C ASP A 52 17.34 -2.79 9.92
N ALA A 53 16.65 -3.85 9.48
CA ALA A 53 15.47 -4.36 10.18
C ALA A 53 15.86 -4.89 11.57
N PHE A 54 16.98 -5.58 11.69
CA PHE A 54 17.49 -6.09 12.97
C PHE A 54 17.85 -4.94 13.93
N LYS A 55 18.51 -3.89 13.45
CA LYS A 55 18.76 -2.69 14.27
C LYS A 55 17.46 -2.05 14.77
N ASN A 56 16.46 -1.91 13.90
CA ASN A 56 15.17 -1.36 14.31
C ASN A 56 14.45 -2.25 15.32
N GLN A 57 14.51 -3.58 15.16
CA GLN A 57 14.01 -4.52 16.13
C GLN A 57 14.70 -4.37 17.50
N GLN A 58 16.03 -4.35 17.52
CA GLN A 58 16.80 -4.18 18.77
C GLN A 58 16.48 -2.86 19.48
N ILE A 59 16.32 -1.76 18.71
CA ILE A 59 15.94 -0.47 19.30
C ILE A 59 14.54 -0.57 19.92
N TRP A 60 13.58 -1.18 19.24
CA TRP A 60 12.22 -1.35 19.76
C TRP A 60 12.21 -2.17 21.06
N GLU A 61 12.95 -3.27 21.10
CA GLU A 61 13.04 -4.17 22.25
C GLU A 61 13.60 -3.52 23.53
N GLN A 62 14.22 -2.32 23.43
CA GLN A 62 14.70 -1.58 24.59
C GLN A 62 13.56 -0.98 25.44
N PHE A 63 12.40 -0.74 24.86
CA PHE A 63 11.33 -0.01 25.54
C PHE A 63 9.90 -0.40 25.13
N GLY A 64 9.74 -1.27 24.17
CA GLY A 64 8.45 -1.70 23.65
C GLY A 64 8.16 -3.18 23.89
N GLU A 65 6.88 -3.53 23.93
CA GLU A 65 6.43 -4.91 24.05
C GLU A 65 6.37 -5.61 22.70
N SER A 66 6.88 -6.84 22.65
CA SER A 66 6.85 -7.67 21.46
C SER A 66 6.37 -9.08 21.76
N VAL A 67 5.62 -9.65 20.83
CA VAL A 67 5.16 -11.04 20.88
C VAL A 67 5.45 -11.73 19.55
N SER A 68 6.03 -12.93 19.63
CA SER A 68 6.31 -13.73 18.42
C SER A 68 5.05 -14.39 17.88
N PHE A 69 4.89 -14.39 16.56
CA PHE A 69 3.92 -15.19 15.84
C PHE A 69 4.60 -16.43 15.24
N PRO A 70 4.00 -17.64 15.26
CA PRO A 70 2.65 -17.93 15.78
C PRO A 70 2.63 -18.15 17.30
N SER A 71 1.63 -17.60 17.95
CA SER A 71 1.29 -17.92 19.35
C SER A 71 -0.15 -17.50 19.67
N SER A 72 -0.73 -18.10 20.73
CA SER A 72 -2.07 -17.71 21.20
C SER A 72 -2.13 -16.26 21.67
N ASP A 73 -1.06 -15.77 22.27
CA ASP A 73 -0.95 -14.37 22.73
C ASP A 73 -0.91 -13.41 21.54
N ALA A 74 -0.18 -13.74 20.46
CA ALA A 74 -0.17 -12.93 19.23
C ALA A 74 -1.56 -12.81 18.64
N SER A 75 -2.29 -13.91 18.51
CA SER A 75 -3.66 -13.91 17.99
C SER A 75 -4.61 -13.07 18.85
N ARG A 76 -4.48 -13.17 20.17
CA ARG A 76 -5.28 -12.37 21.11
C ARG A 76 -4.97 -10.88 20.98
N ILE A 77 -3.70 -10.51 20.86
CA ILE A 77 -3.25 -9.13 20.73
C ILE A 77 -3.76 -8.54 19.40
N ILE A 78 -3.63 -9.25 18.29
CA ILE A 78 -4.16 -8.81 16.98
C ILE A 78 -5.66 -8.54 17.08
N ASN A 79 -6.41 -9.42 17.72
CA ASN A 79 -7.85 -9.26 17.89
C ASN A 79 -8.26 -8.13 18.84
N SER A 80 -7.33 -7.62 19.67
CA SER A 80 -7.58 -6.49 20.57
C SER A 80 -7.19 -5.13 19.96
N ALA A 81 -6.69 -5.10 18.73
CA ALA A 81 -6.24 -3.88 18.07
C ALA A 81 -7.42 -2.95 17.74
N ASP A 82 -7.27 -1.66 18.05
CA ASP A 82 -8.09 -0.59 17.49
C ASP A 82 -7.56 -0.18 16.11
N ILE A 83 -6.23 -0.14 15.98
CA ILE A 83 -5.51 0.14 14.74
C ILE A 83 -4.51 -0.98 14.49
N LEU A 84 -4.55 -1.56 13.29
CA LEU A 84 -3.60 -2.58 12.88
C LEU A 84 -2.71 -2.07 11.75
N VAL A 85 -1.41 -2.29 11.89
CA VAL A 85 -0.41 -1.94 10.87
C VAL A 85 0.19 -3.23 10.32
N ASP A 86 -0.02 -3.47 9.03
CA ASP A 86 0.57 -4.56 8.27
C ASP A 86 1.93 -4.13 7.70
N SER A 87 2.98 -4.70 8.26
CA SER A 87 4.38 -4.52 7.86
C SER A 87 5.08 -5.88 7.70
N ILE A 88 4.34 -6.91 7.23
CA ILE A 88 4.87 -8.27 7.12
C ILE A 88 5.71 -8.42 5.87
N PHE A 89 5.13 -8.11 4.69
CA PHE A 89 5.81 -8.19 3.40
C PHE A 89 5.64 -6.87 2.62
N GLY A 90 6.72 -6.41 2.00
CA GLY A 90 6.73 -5.30 1.05
C GLY A 90 6.90 -5.82 -0.39
N THR A 91 7.50 -4.99 -1.25
CA THR A 91 7.73 -5.28 -2.68
C THR A 91 8.60 -6.51 -2.98
N GLY A 92 9.38 -6.99 -2.01
CA GLY A 92 10.24 -8.17 -2.15
C GLY A 92 9.54 -9.53 -2.06
N LEU A 93 8.22 -9.59 -2.19
CA LEU A 93 7.47 -10.85 -2.14
C LEU A 93 7.57 -11.60 -3.48
N GLU A 94 8.39 -12.64 -3.53
CA GLU A 94 8.58 -13.46 -4.74
C GLU A 94 7.79 -14.78 -4.72
N ARG A 95 7.37 -15.24 -3.54
CA ARG A 95 6.74 -16.55 -3.35
C ARG A 95 5.31 -16.40 -2.85
N GLY A 96 4.49 -17.39 -3.18
CA GLY A 96 3.14 -17.48 -2.60
C GLY A 96 3.20 -17.61 -1.07
N ILE A 97 2.25 -16.98 -0.40
CA ILE A 97 2.14 -17.01 1.07
C ILE A 97 1.51 -18.34 1.49
N GLY A 98 2.17 -19.02 2.43
CA GLY A 98 1.71 -20.28 3.00
C GLY A 98 2.18 -20.46 4.44
N GLY A 99 1.80 -21.59 5.06
CA GLY A 99 2.18 -21.92 6.42
C GLY A 99 1.70 -20.89 7.45
N ALA A 100 2.53 -20.58 8.45
CA ALA A 100 2.19 -19.65 9.52
C ALA A 100 1.83 -18.23 9.01
N TYR A 101 2.40 -17.77 7.91
CA TYR A 101 2.03 -16.46 7.36
C TYR A 101 0.63 -16.44 6.75
N HIS A 102 0.16 -17.54 6.20
CA HIS A 102 -1.23 -17.67 5.74
C HIS A 102 -2.19 -17.51 6.91
N GLU A 103 -1.98 -18.26 7.99
CA GLU A 103 -2.75 -18.18 9.23
C GLU A 103 -2.72 -16.75 9.82
N TRP A 104 -1.55 -16.12 9.80
CA TRP A 104 -1.41 -14.75 10.31
C TRP A 104 -2.28 -13.75 9.53
N ILE A 105 -2.25 -13.83 8.21
CA ILE A 105 -3.07 -12.98 7.35
C ILE A 105 -4.57 -13.25 7.55
N GLU A 106 -4.98 -14.50 7.76
CA GLU A 106 -6.37 -14.82 8.11
C GLU A 106 -6.79 -14.12 9.40
N ILE A 107 -6.01 -14.24 10.47
CA ILE A 107 -6.28 -13.58 11.74
C ILE A 107 -6.35 -12.05 11.57
N ILE A 108 -5.44 -11.45 10.80
CA ILE A 108 -5.45 -10.02 10.49
C ILE A 108 -6.73 -9.63 9.74
N ASN A 109 -7.13 -10.40 8.75
CA ASN A 109 -8.32 -10.12 7.96
C ASN A 109 -9.61 -10.22 8.80
N ASP A 110 -9.67 -11.17 9.70
CA ASP A 110 -10.83 -11.43 10.57
C ASP A 110 -10.91 -10.48 11.77
N CYS A 111 -9.79 -9.84 12.14
CA CYS A 111 -9.77 -8.91 13.25
C CYS A 111 -10.65 -7.69 12.98
N LYS A 112 -11.33 -7.21 14.05
CA LYS A 112 -12.30 -6.10 13.99
C LYS A 112 -11.66 -4.74 14.30
N ALA A 113 -10.37 -4.54 14.00
CA ALA A 113 -9.73 -3.25 14.13
C ALA A 113 -10.51 -2.17 13.39
N ALA A 114 -10.59 -0.98 13.98
CA ALA A 114 -11.29 0.16 13.38
C ALA A 114 -10.64 0.61 12.06
N SER A 115 -9.32 0.40 11.92
CA SER A 115 -8.61 0.62 10.67
C SER A 115 -7.40 -0.28 10.52
N LYS A 116 -7.13 -0.71 9.28
CA LYS A 116 -5.99 -1.52 8.88
C LYS A 116 -5.13 -0.77 7.88
N TRP A 117 -3.86 -0.64 8.18
CA TRP A 117 -2.88 0.15 7.42
C TRP A 117 -1.79 -0.74 6.86
N ALA A 118 -1.51 -0.68 5.57
CA ALA A 118 -0.37 -1.33 4.97
C ALA A 118 0.84 -0.40 4.88
N VAL A 119 2.00 -0.91 5.23
CA VAL A 119 3.29 -0.27 4.98
C VAL A 119 3.78 -0.72 3.61
N ASP A 120 3.94 0.22 2.71
CA ASP A 120 4.39 0.09 1.34
C ASP A 120 3.38 -0.58 0.39
N ILE A 121 2.90 -1.77 0.70
CA ILE A 121 1.91 -2.55 -0.04
C ILE A 121 1.24 -3.55 0.90
N PRO A 122 -0.06 -3.87 0.76
CA PRO A 122 -0.67 -4.92 1.56
C PRO A 122 0.04 -6.25 1.39
N SER A 123 0.39 -6.89 2.51
CA SER A 123 1.10 -8.17 2.48
C SER A 123 0.34 -9.22 1.69
N GLY A 124 0.98 -9.78 0.69
CA GLY A 124 0.40 -10.77 -0.23
C GLY A 124 -0.01 -10.24 -1.60
N VAL A 125 -0.04 -8.91 -1.78
CA VAL A 125 -0.21 -8.28 -3.09
C VAL A 125 1.16 -8.14 -3.75
N TYR A 126 1.26 -8.55 -5.02
CA TYR A 126 2.49 -8.40 -5.81
C TYR A 126 2.59 -6.99 -6.38
N SER A 127 3.75 -6.36 -6.22
CA SER A 127 3.98 -4.95 -6.55
C SER A 127 3.78 -4.60 -8.02
N ASP A 128 4.18 -5.51 -8.91
CA ASP A 128 4.32 -5.22 -10.34
C ASP A 128 3.05 -5.54 -11.14
N ASP A 129 2.27 -6.54 -10.70
CA ASP A 129 1.16 -7.07 -11.49
C ASP A 129 -0.12 -7.33 -10.69
N SER A 130 -0.19 -6.88 -9.45
CA SER A 130 -1.34 -7.00 -8.54
C SER A 130 -1.80 -8.44 -8.22
N ARG A 131 -1.13 -9.46 -8.72
CA ARG A 131 -1.50 -10.86 -8.44
C ARG A 131 -1.46 -11.14 -6.95
N ILE A 132 -2.31 -12.09 -6.54
CA ILE A 132 -2.34 -12.62 -5.18
C ILE A 132 -2.06 -14.12 -5.30
N ARG A 133 -1.02 -14.60 -4.62
CA ARG A 133 -0.67 -16.02 -4.59
C ARG A 133 -0.81 -16.55 -3.16
N GLY A 134 -1.97 -17.09 -2.85
CA GLY A 134 -2.36 -17.49 -1.53
C GLY A 134 -3.26 -16.45 -0.87
N GLN A 135 -2.91 -15.94 0.28
CA GLN A 135 -3.66 -14.91 1.01
C GLN A 135 -3.01 -13.53 0.87
N ALA A 136 -3.83 -12.48 1.02
CA ALA A 136 -3.36 -11.11 1.16
C ALA A 136 -4.17 -10.35 2.21
N VAL A 137 -3.52 -9.39 2.86
CA VAL A 137 -4.17 -8.53 3.86
C VAL A 137 -5.11 -7.55 3.15
N ARG A 138 -6.29 -7.33 3.74
CA ARG A 138 -7.23 -6.28 3.34
C ARG A 138 -6.99 -5.07 4.20
N CYS A 139 -6.53 -3.99 3.60
CA CYS A 139 -6.27 -2.74 4.28
C CYS A 139 -7.27 -1.66 3.88
N ASP A 140 -7.56 -0.77 4.81
CA ASP A 140 -8.36 0.43 4.57
C ASP A 140 -7.49 1.55 3.97
N PHE A 141 -6.20 1.51 4.32
CA PHE A 141 -5.20 2.49 3.91
C PHE A 141 -3.88 1.81 3.56
N THR A 142 -3.19 2.36 2.56
CA THR A 142 -1.82 1.94 2.19
C THR A 142 -0.93 3.16 2.11
N VAL A 143 0.19 3.15 2.84
CA VAL A 143 1.23 4.18 2.72
C VAL A 143 2.36 3.63 1.87
N SER A 144 2.35 3.98 0.59
CA SER A 144 3.34 3.52 -0.38
C SER A 144 4.57 4.42 -0.36
N MET A 145 5.76 3.83 -0.26
CA MET A 145 7.01 4.58 -0.11
C MET A 145 7.52 5.05 -1.46
N GLN A 146 7.84 6.33 -1.60
CA GLN A 146 8.37 7.07 -2.74
C GLN A 146 7.48 7.04 -3.99
N PHE A 147 7.02 5.86 -4.41
CA PHE A 147 6.19 5.67 -5.61
C PHE A 147 5.04 4.73 -5.32
N GLY A 148 3.90 4.99 -5.95
CA GLY A 148 2.79 4.04 -5.93
C GLY A 148 3.17 2.77 -6.69
N LYS A 149 2.90 1.60 -6.10
CA LYS A 149 3.16 0.30 -6.71
C LYS A 149 2.00 -0.07 -7.64
N THR A 150 2.31 -0.50 -8.86
CA THR A 150 1.30 -0.91 -9.86
C THR A 150 0.28 -1.88 -9.27
N GLY A 151 0.76 -2.80 -8.42
CA GLY A 151 -0.07 -3.79 -7.73
C GLY A 151 -1.18 -3.20 -6.86
N CYS A 152 -0.99 -1.99 -6.31
CA CYS A 152 -2.01 -1.31 -5.50
C CYS A 152 -3.12 -0.65 -6.35
N PHE A 153 -2.87 -0.38 -7.63
CA PHE A 153 -3.80 0.34 -8.50
C PHE A 153 -4.54 -0.55 -9.49
N GLN A 154 -4.12 -1.78 -9.67
CA GLN A 154 -4.76 -2.76 -10.55
C GLN A 154 -5.51 -3.82 -9.75
N PHE A 155 -6.60 -4.35 -10.32
CA PHE A 155 -7.33 -5.47 -9.75
C PHE A 155 -6.51 -6.77 -9.89
N PRO A 156 -6.46 -7.66 -8.87
CA PRO A 156 -7.24 -7.61 -7.62
C PRO A 156 -6.60 -6.79 -6.48
N GLY A 157 -5.34 -6.40 -6.54
CA GLY A 157 -4.65 -5.71 -5.45
C GLY A 157 -5.30 -4.38 -5.04
N SER A 158 -5.87 -3.63 -5.99
CA SER A 158 -6.58 -2.37 -5.70
C SER A 158 -7.79 -2.54 -4.78
N SER A 159 -8.43 -3.71 -4.80
CA SER A 159 -9.55 -4.01 -3.88
C SER A 159 -9.09 -4.31 -2.44
N LEU A 160 -7.80 -4.47 -2.21
CA LEU A 160 -7.19 -4.78 -0.92
C LEU A 160 -6.37 -3.61 -0.35
N SER A 161 -6.06 -2.62 -1.17
CA SER A 161 -5.15 -1.53 -0.82
C SER A 161 -5.83 -0.33 -0.17
N GLY A 162 -7.15 -0.24 -0.23
CA GLY A 162 -7.91 0.89 0.31
C GLY A 162 -7.48 2.24 -0.28
N ILE A 163 -7.44 3.27 0.55
CA ILE A 163 -6.96 4.61 0.15
C ILE A 163 -5.43 4.60 0.17
N ILE A 164 -4.82 4.99 -0.95
CA ILE A 164 -3.37 4.94 -1.13
C ILE A 164 -2.79 6.34 -0.95
N PHE A 165 -1.83 6.45 -0.03
CA PHE A 165 -0.96 7.60 0.18
C PHE A 165 0.43 7.28 -0.34
N VAL A 166 1.07 8.22 -1.01
CA VAL A 166 2.48 8.08 -1.42
C VAL A 166 3.32 9.00 -0.56
N SER A 167 4.25 8.42 0.19
CA SER A 167 5.17 9.14 1.07
C SER A 167 6.54 9.28 0.41
N ASP A 168 7.03 10.51 0.34
CA ASP A 168 8.41 10.80 -0.08
C ASP A 168 9.38 10.31 1.01
N ILE A 169 10.32 9.46 0.62
CA ILE A 169 11.39 8.94 1.47
C ILE A 169 12.76 9.44 1.03
N SER A 170 12.79 10.57 0.32
CA SER A 170 14.00 11.27 -0.13
C SER A 170 14.88 10.50 -1.13
N ILE A 171 14.28 9.61 -1.94
CA ILE A 171 14.99 9.03 -3.07
C ILE A 171 15.11 10.10 -4.17
N PRO A 172 16.34 10.43 -4.62
CA PRO A 172 16.53 11.49 -5.61
C PRO A 172 15.75 11.23 -6.90
N PHE A 173 14.94 12.19 -7.32
CA PHE A 173 14.13 12.14 -8.56
C PHE A 173 14.97 12.19 -9.84
N HIS A 174 16.30 12.25 -9.72
CA HIS A 174 17.25 12.38 -10.82
C HIS A 174 17.75 11.05 -11.38
N ALA A 175 17.15 9.95 -10.98
CA ALA A 175 17.43 8.70 -11.67
C ALA A 175 17.03 8.86 -13.14
N ASP A 176 17.99 8.70 -14.06
CA ASP A 176 17.80 8.88 -15.50
C ASP A 176 16.67 8.02 -16.07
N CYS A 177 16.36 6.91 -15.40
CA CYS A 177 15.22 6.04 -15.71
C CYS A 177 13.85 6.74 -15.57
N LEU A 178 13.73 7.87 -14.87
CA LEU A 178 12.49 8.63 -14.71
C LEU A 178 12.36 9.79 -15.71
N LYS A 179 13.46 10.19 -16.37
CA LYS A 179 13.51 11.38 -17.21
C LYS A 179 13.43 11.11 -18.70
N ASN A 180 13.81 9.91 -19.13
CA ASN A 180 13.87 9.60 -20.56
C ASN A 180 12.87 8.51 -20.92
N PRO A 181 11.73 8.85 -21.57
CA PRO A 181 10.73 7.86 -22.01
C PRO A 181 11.28 6.87 -23.04
N ASP A 182 12.36 7.20 -23.72
CA ASP A 182 13.02 6.35 -24.74
C ASP A 182 14.11 5.43 -24.13
N ASN A 183 14.33 5.50 -22.82
CA ASN A 183 15.25 4.60 -22.13
C ASN A 183 14.58 3.24 -21.92
N GLU A 184 15.23 2.15 -22.32
CA GLU A 184 14.75 0.77 -22.13
C GLU A 184 14.44 0.41 -20.66
N ASN A 185 15.00 1.15 -19.71
CA ASN A 185 14.72 1.06 -18.28
C ASN A 185 13.63 2.02 -17.79
N HIS A 186 12.90 2.67 -18.68
CA HIS A 186 11.80 3.55 -18.32
C HIS A 186 10.70 2.76 -17.63
N LEU A 187 10.31 3.17 -16.43
CA LEU A 187 9.15 2.65 -15.73
C LEU A 187 7.89 3.09 -16.49
N GLY A 188 7.56 2.41 -17.57
CA GLY A 188 6.54 2.80 -18.57
C GLY A 188 5.09 2.84 -18.05
N THR A 189 4.87 2.85 -16.74
CA THR A 189 3.54 2.84 -16.14
C THR A 189 3.25 4.17 -15.44
N TRP A 190 2.22 4.88 -15.88
CA TRP A 190 1.79 6.15 -15.33
C TRP A 190 0.36 6.07 -14.82
N LEU A 191 0.12 6.64 -13.65
CA LEU A 191 -1.23 6.79 -13.13
C LEU A 191 -1.85 8.09 -13.69
N SER A 192 -2.92 7.97 -14.48
CA SER A 192 -3.70 9.12 -14.94
C SER A 192 -4.51 9.70 -13.78
N THR A 193 -4.02 10.79 -13.21
CA THR A 193 -4.71 11.51 -12.14
C THR A 193 -5.63 12.60 -12.71
N PRO A 194 -6.70 13.01 -11.99
CA PRO A 194 -7.53 14.14 -12.41
C PRO A 194 -6.73 15.43 -12.65
N SER A 195 -5.71 15.69 -11.84
CA SER A 195 -4.82 16.85 -11.97
C SER A 195 -3.96 16.79 -13.25
N PHE A 196 -3.49 15.61 -13.62
CA PHE A 196 -2.76 15.38 -14.86
C PHE A 196 -3.68 15.58 -16.07
N ILE A 197 -4.85 14.93 -16.08
CA ILE A 197 -5.83 15.08 -17.18
C ILE A 197 -6.27 16.53 -17.33
N LYS A 198 -6.53 17.24 -16.22
CA LYS A 198 -6.92 18.66 -16.26
C LYS A 198 -5.88 19.55 -16.97
N LYS A 199 -4.58 19.22 -16.87
CA LYS A 199 -3.51 19.95 -17.56
C LYS A 199 -3.50 19.69 -19.07
N LEU A 200 -3.98 18.55 -19.52
CA LEU A 200 -4.05 18.17 -20.94
C LEU A 200 -5.30 18.74 -21.62
N LEU A 201 -6.33 19.09 -20.87
CA LEU A 201 -7.56 19.65 -21.42
C LEU A 201 -7.35 21.11 -21.78
N PRO A 202 -7.59 21.51 -23.04
CA PRO A 202 -7.52 22.91 -23.45
C PRO A 202 -8.58 23.74 -22.73
N ARG A 203 -8.22 24.97 -22.36
CA ARG A 203 -9.22 25.94 -21.88
C ARG A 203 -10.13 26.33 -23.05
N ARG A 204 -11.43 26.28 -22.85
CA ARG A 204 -12.41 26.74 -23.83
C ARG A 204 -12.56 28.24 -23.74
N PRO A 205 -12.21 29.03 -24.79
CA PRO A 205 -12.56 30.44 -24.89
C PRO A 205 -14.08 30.62 -24.94
N LEU A 206 -14.57 31.76 -24.45
CA LEU A 206 -16.03 32.05 -24.43
C LEU A 206 -16.64 32.07 -25.85
N GLU A 207 -15.88 32.47 -26.86
CA GLU A 207 -16.31 32.58 -28.25
C GLU A 207 -16.02 31.32 -29.08
N SER A 208 -15.64 30.20 -28.43
CA SER A 208 -15.31 28.98 -29.16
C SER A 208 -16.55 28.26 -29.69
N HIS A 209 -16.41 27.60 -30.83
CA HIS A 209 -17.44 26.77 -31.43
C HIS A 209 -17.00 25.31 -31.57
N LYS A 210 -17.92 24.42 -31.94
CA LYS A 210 -17.68 22.98 -32.02
C LYS A 210 -16.50 22.55 -32.89
N GLY A 211 -16.17 23.34 -33.94
CA GLY A 211 -15.08 23.04 -34.86
C GLY A 211 -13.67 23.34 -34.32
N ASP A 212 -13.56 24.16 -33.25
CA ASP A 212 -12.26 24.56 -32.69
C ASP A 212 -11.58 23.44 -31.91
N PHE A 213 -12.32 22.40 -31.52
CA PHE A 213 -11.83 21.31 -30.69
C PHE A 213 -11.64 19.99 -31.46
N GLY A 214 -11.71 20.06 -32.79
CA GLY A 214 -11.49 18.92 -33.67
C GLY A 214 -12.66 17.93 -33.70
N HIS A 215 -12.39 16.76 -34.27
CA HIS A 215 -13.35 15.68 -34.40
C HIS A 215 -12.86 14.44 -33.65
N LEU A 216 -13.74 13.82 -32.88
CA LEU A 216 -13.46 12.55 -32.21
C LEU A 216 -13.97 11.41 -33.11
N PHE A 217 -13.07 10.53 -33.51
CA PHE A 217 -13.41 9.28 -34.16
C PHE A 217 -13.32 8.14 -33.16
N THR A 218 -14.44 7.42 -32.97
CA THR A 218 -14.52 6.31 -32.01
C THR A 218 -14.59 4.98 -32.74
N VAL A 219 -13.71 4.05 -32.36
CA VAL A 219 -13.76 2.64 -32.79
C VAL A 219 -14.00 1.80 -31.56
N CYS A 220 -15.22 1.36 -31.37
CA CYS A 220 -15.61 0.62 -30.16
C CYS A 220 -16.84 -0.29 -30.43
N GLY A 221 -17.09 -1.16 -29.47
CA GLY A 221 -18.14 -2.16 -29.57
C GLY A 221 -17.68 -3.47 -30.21
N SER A 222 -18.55 -4.44 -30.22
CA SER A 222 -18.41 -5.73 -30.90
C SER A 222 -19.76 -6.19 -31.40
N SER A 223 -19.80 -7.26 -32.20
CA SER A 223 -21.07 -7.84 -32.68
C SER A 223 -21.98 -8.14 -31.51
N GLY A 224 -23.19 -7.59 -31.51
CA GLY A 224 -24.16 -7.70 -30.42
C GLY A 224 -23.91 -6.80 -29.18
N MET A 225 -22.84 -5.98 -29.17
CA MET A 225 -22.46 -5.08 -28.04
C MET A 225 -22.24 -3.64 -28.52
N ALA A 226 -23.20 -3.05 -29.21
CA ALA A 226 -23.10 -1.69 -29.74
C ALA A 226 -23.37 -0.58 -28.71
N GLY A 227 -23.88 -0.91 -27.52
CA GLY A 227 -24.28 0.08 -26.50
C GLY A 227 -23.13 0.98 -26.03
N ALA A 228 -21.93 0.41 -25.85
CA ALA A 228 -20.75 1.18 -25.49
C ALA A 228 -20.34 2.19 -26.57
N ALA A 229 -20.47 1.84 -27.86
CA ALA A 229 -20.23 2.73 -28.99
C ALA A 229 -21.21 3.91 -28.98
N MET A 230 -22.49 3.63 -28.75
CA MET A 230 -23.52 4.66 -28.66
C MET A 230 -23.26 5.64 -27.52
N LEU A 231 -22.95 5.13 -26.33
CA LEU A 231 -22.65 5.97 -25.15
C LEU A 231 -21.40 6.82 -25.33
N ALA A 232 -20.35 6.29 -26.00
CA ALA A 232 -19.11 7.02 -26.24
C ALA A 232 -19.23 8.12 -27.31
N SER A 233 -20.25 8.04 -28.19
CA SER A 233 -20.45 8.98 -29.29
C SER A 233 -21.55 10.02 -29.03
N MET A 234 -22.24 9.94 -27.92
CA MET A 234 -23.24 10.92 -27.45
C MET A 234 -22.58 12.08 -26.71
#